data_d26524b0fbe88dc56581191f0a731197
#
_entry.id   d26524b0fbe88dc56581191f0a731197
#
_cell.length_a   1.000
_cell.length_b   1.000
_cell.length_c   1.000
_cell.angle_alpha   90.00
_cell.angle_beta   90.00
_cell.angle_gamma   90.00
#
_symmetry.space_group_name_H-M   'P 1'
#
loop_
_entity.id
_entity.type
_entity.pdbx_description
1 polymer ?
#
loop_
_entity_poly.entity_id
_entity_poly.type
_entity_poly.pdbx_seq_one_letter_code
_entity_poly.pdbx_strand_id
1 'polypeptide(L)'
;SGRHESHKDFAQLSAFIANKTIPPVSVRVEQIEEELPVIKISVPKSRSIVASSSGKIQRRRLKMDGTPENIPMYPYEINTRLTDLSLLDYSAQPVPNAQYSDLDSVEREHLRNILRNYNGEKLLLDLDDEALDKALQLVTQVGDNLVPTFTGMLLIGKKEKLRQYIPTSEASFQALKGTEVSVNESFYLPILSAIEKIFAFIEARNVEQEMEIGLFRISIPAFDKRAVREAIVNAFVHRDYTRLGRVRVQLDSDGMTVSNPGGFIEGVTIKNILTAEPHGRNPVLADALKRIGLAERSGRGVDRIFEGSLQYGRPLPDYSESTSTNVKLYIPTSLPDENFVRMISEYQKDSGAILPLNSLLILNVLRQGRRMSIHEIAEETNVSEMKVRSVVEKLTEAGLLETLGNTRGRVYILSAKVYHDKAGYVRQTDIEKIRYRELIMRLVEQQKIITRKDVINLLHVTPSQAYRILKKLVKNGELEVSGSTRNAQYTKNKA
;
A
#
# COMPACT_ATOMS: atom_id res chain seq x y z
N SER A 1 9.36 -30.81 -22.20
CA SER A 1 8.77 -31.97 -22.86
C SER A 1 8.34 -31.55 -24.25
N GLY A 2 8.82 -32.27 -25.30
CA GLY A 2 8.54 -31.93 -26.67
C GLY A 2 7.04 -32.01 -27.05
N ARG A 3 6.76 -31.55 -28.26
CA ARG A 3 5.39 -31.55 -28.83
C ARG A 3 4.95 -32.98 -29.16
N HIS A 4 3.80 -33.37 -28.64
CA HIS A 4 3.18 -34.65 -29.01
C HIS A 4 2.49 -34.50 -30.38
N GLU A 5 2.54 -35.53 -31.25
CA GLU A 5 1.93 -35.47 -32.60
C GLU A 5 0.42 -35.21 -32.61
N SER A 6 -0.32 -35.69 -31.59
CA SER A 6 -1.77 -35.44 -31.42
C SER A 6 -2.12 -33.98 -31.18
N HIS A 7 -1.15 -33.10 -30.95
CA HIS A 7 -1.36 -31.66 -30.66
C HIS A 7 -0.95 -30.75 -31.84
N LYS A 8 -0.88 -31.29 -33.06
CA LYS A 8 -0.54 -30.52 -34.26
C LYS A 8 -1.64 -29.55 -34.66
N ASP A 9 -2.91 -29.88 -34.38
CA ASP A 9 -4.04 -29.02 -34.67
C ASP A 9 -4.37 -28.14 -33.43
N PHE A 10 -4.00 -26.87 -33.50
CA PHE A 10 -4.22 -25.91 -32.41
C PHE A 10 -5.69 -25.55 -32.21
N ALA A 11 -6.48 -25.56 -33.30
CA ALA A 11 -7.93 -25.30 -33.24
C ALA A 11 -8.63 -26.44 -32.50
N GLN A 12 -8.27 -27.69 -32.84
CA GLN A 12 -8.82 -28.87 -32.17
C GLN A 12 -8.43 -28.91 -30.68
N LEU A 13 -7.21 -28.54 -30.32
CA LEU A 13 -6.74 -28.48 -28.95
C LEU A 13 -7.49 -27.39 -28.15
N SER A 14 -7.69 -26.21 -28.75
CA SER A 14 -8.46 -25.13 -28.16
C SER A 14 -9.93 -25.54 -27.93
N ALA A 15 -10.57 -26.17 -28.91
CA ALA A 15 -11.93 -26.68 -28.81
C ALA A 15 -12.04 -27.78 -27.75
N PHE A 16 -11.05 -28.67 -27.67
CA PHE A 16 -11.02 -29.70 -26.62
C PHE A 16 -11.00 -29.09 -25.22
N ILE A 17 -10.16 -28.08 -24.98
CA ILE A 17 -10.10 -27.40 -23.67
C ILE A 17 -11.43 -26.72 -23.36
N ALA A 18 -12.03 -25.99 -24.31
CA ALA A 18 -13.31 -25.35 -24.15
C ALA A 18 -14.41 -26.36 -23.79
N ASN A 19 -14.47 -27.52 -24.45
CA ASN A 19 -15.44 -28.58 -24.18
C ASN A 19 -15.21 -29.33 -22.86
N LYS A 20 -14.02 -29.23 -22.27
CA LYS A 20 -13.69 -29.84 -20.98
C LYS A 20 -13.83 -28.89 -19.79
N THR A 21 -14.29 -27.67 -20.01
CA THR A 21 -14.49 -26.63 -18.98
C THR A 21 -15.91 -26.09 -19.00
N ILE A 22 -16.44 -25.76 -17.81
CA ILE A 22 -17.77 -25.18 -17.60
C ILE A 22 -17.63 -23.98 -16.64
N PRO A 23 -17.91 -22.73 -17.05
CA PRO A 23 -18.18 -22.35 -18.45
C PRO A 23 -16.97 -22.61 -19.37
N PRO A 24 -17.16 -22.70 -20.69
CA PRO A 24 -16.09 -22.93 -21.64
C PRO A 24 -15.00 -21.85 -21.55
N VAL A 25 -13.75 -22.29 -21.48
CA VAL A 25 -12.59 -21.38 -21.43
C VAL A 25 -11.93 -21.34 -22.81
N SER A 26 -11.95 -20.14 -23.41
CA SER A 26 -11.19 -19.89 -24.66
C SER A 26 -9.72 -19.71 -24.32
N VAL A 27 -8.84 -20.46 -24.97
CA VAL A 27 -7.39 -20.40 -24.80
C VAL A 27 -6.74 -20.01 -26.10
N ARG A 28 -5.59 -19.33 -26.01
CA ARG A 28 -4.70 -19.09 -27.15
C ARG A 28 -3.63 -20.15 -27.16
N VAL A 29 -3.54 -20.89 -28.25
CA VAL A 29 -2.53 -21.93 -28.46
C VAL A 29 -1.57 -21.45 -29.53
N GLU A 30 -0.28 -21.45 -29.24
CA GLU A 30 0.79 -21.04 -30.14
C GLU A 30 1.99 -21.98 -30.02
N GLN A 31 2.75 -22.16 -31.10
CA GLN A 31 4.00 -22.86 -31.07
C GLN A 31 5.13 -21.87 -30.82
N ILE A 32 6.04 -22.24 -29.94
CA ILE A 32 7.30 -21.52 -29.73
C ILE A 32 8.40 -22.38 -30.34
N GLU A 33 9.21 -21.76 -31.22
CA GLU A 33 10.37 -22.37 -31.80
C GLU A 33 11.54 -22.24 -30.81
N GLU A 34 11.90 -23.38 -30.23
CA GLU A 34 13.10 -23.57 -29.40
C GLU A 34 13.86 -24.77 -29.94
N GLU A 35 14.90 -25.26 -29.28
CA GLU A 35 15.65 -26.47 -29.69
C GLU A 35 14.71 -27.65 -29.94
N LEU A 36 13.62 -27.75 -29.17
CA LEU A 36 12.50 -28.64 -29.45
C LEU A 36 11.23 -27.79 -29.50
N PRO A 37 10.38 -27.93 -30.53
CA PRO A 37 9.16 -27.13 -30.64
C PRO A 37 8.19 -27.40 -29.47
N VAL A 38 7.78 -26.33 -28.78
CA VAL A 38 6.91 -26.39 -27.59
C VAL A 38 5.57 -25.73 -27.91
N ILE A 39 4.49 -26.29 -27.40
CA ILE A 39 3.17 -25.64 -27.44
C ILE A 39 2.99 -24.82 -26.19
N LYS A 40 2.75 -23.51 -26.38
CA LYS A 40 2.33 -22.60 -25.33
C LYS A 40 0.83 -22.43 -25.35
N ILE A 41 0.18 -22.71 -24.22
CA ILE A 41 -1.26 -22.50 -24.01
C ILE A 41 -1.41 -21.32 -23.05
N SER A 42 -1.89 -20.19 -23.58
CA SER A 42 -2.20 -19.00 -22.78
C SER A 42 -3.67 -19.07 -22.36
N VAL A 43 -3.89 -19.20 -21.05
CA VAL A 43 -5.21 -19.27 -20.46
C VAL A 43 -5.57 -17.88 -19.90
N PRO A 44 -6.65 -17.23 -20.40
CA PRO A 44 -7.08 -15.95 -19.87
C PRO A 44 -7.60 -16.13 -18.45
N LYS A 45 -7.49 -15.06 -17.66
CA LYS A 45 -8.02 -15.03 -16.31
C LYS A 45 -9.55 -15.09 -16.37
N SER A 46 -10.15 -16.12 -15.74
CA SER A 46 -11.61 -16.27 -15.71
C SER A 46 -12.24 -15.28 -14.72
N ARG A 47 -13.34 -14.67 -15.13
CA ARG A 47 -14.21 -13.85 -14.27
C ARG A 47 -15.32 -14.67 -13.58
N SER A 48 -15.23 -15.98 -13.66
CA SER A 48 -16.17 -16.91 -13.02
C SER A 48 -15.40 -18.10 -12.46
N ILE A 49 -16.03 -18.85 -11.57
CA ILE A 49 -15.52 -20.16 -11.17
C ILE A 49 -15.68 -21.13 -12.33
N VAL A 50 -14.61 -21.81 -12.68
CA VAL A 50 -14.61 -22.80 -13.78
C VAL A 50 -14.53 -24.20 -13.18
N ALA A 51 -15.47 -25.05 -13.58
CA ALA A 51 -15.46 -26.47 -13.29
C ALA A 51 -14.94 -27.28 -14.49
N SER A 52 -14.45 -28.47 -14.26
CA SER A 52 -14.27 -29.45 -15.35
C SER A 52 -15.62 -29.92 -15.84
N SER A 53 -15.68 -30.50 -17.05
CA SER A 53 -16.92 -31.12 -17.60
C SER A 53 -17.51 -32.23 -16.73
N SER A 54 -16.73 -32.74 -15.76
CA SER A 54 -17.20 -33.70 -14.74
C SER A 54 -17.69 -33.03 -13.45
N GLY A 55 -17.86 -31.70 -13.42
CA GLY A 55 -18.34 -30.93 -12.28
C GLY A 55 -17.30 -30.67 -11.18
N LYS A 56 -16.03 -31.03 -11.38
CA LYS A 56 -14.99 -30.81 -10.37
C LYS A 56 -14.48 -29.37 -10.41
N ILE A 57 -14.58 -28.68 -9.29
CA ILE A 57 -13.97 -27.37 -9.08
C ILE A 57 -12.66 -27.58 -8.32
N GLN A 58 -11.55 -27.17 -8.92
CA GLN A 58 -10.23 -27.43 -8.39
C GLN A 58 -9.40 -26.14 -8.33
N ARG A 59 -8.45 -26.10 -7.39
CA ARG A 59 -7.41 -25.08 -7.34
C ARG A 59 -6.02 -25.71 -7.37
N ARG A 60 -5.07 -24.96 -7.86
CA ARG A 60 -3.67 -25.36 -7.86
C ARG A 60 -2.99 -24.90 -6.58
N ARG A 61 -2.19 -25.76 -5.99
CA ARG A 61 -1.26 -25.42 -4.91
C ARG A 61 0.12 -26.00 -5.18
N LEU A 62 1.13 -25.47 -4.51
CA LEU A 62 2.46 -26.08 -4.47
C LEU A 62 2.55 -27.00 -3.27
N LYS A 63 3.12 -28.19 -3.46
CA LYS A 63 3.52 -29.10 -2.38
C LYS A 63 4.77 -28.56 -1.67
N MET A 64 5.17 -29.21 -0.59
CA MET A 64 6.38 -28.85 0.16
C MET A 64 7.66 -29.01 -0.68
N ASP A 65 7.67 -29.88 -1.68
CA ASP A 65 8.77 -30.08 -2.63
C ASP A 65 8.77 -29.08 -3.81
N GLY A 66 7.87 -28.11 -3.79
CA GLY A 66 7.70 -27.10 -4.85
C GLY A 66 6.94 -27.60 -6.08
N THR A 67 6.54 -28.88 -6.15
CA THR A 67 5.76 -29.40 -7.28
C THR A 67 4.30 -28.96 -7.19
N PRO A 68 3.67 -28.56 -8.32
CA PRO A 68 2.27 -28.16 -8.32
C PRO A 68 1.33 -29.39 -8.29
N GLU A 69 0.25 -29.27 -7.52
CA GLU A 69 -0.86 -30.22 -7.54
C GLU A 69 -2.22 -29.52 -7.64
N ASN A 70 -3.21 -30.23 -8.19
CA ASN A 70 -4.59 -29.76 -8.22
C ASN A 70 -5.37 -30.46 -7.12
N ILE A 71 -6.04 -29.66 -6.28
CA ILE A 71 -6.90 -30.17 -5.21
C ILE A 71 -8.31 -29.62 -5.34
N PRO A 72 -9.34 -30.29 -4.85
CA PRO A 72 -10.70 -29.75 -4.80
C PRO A 72 -10.74 -28.43 -4.04
N MET A 73 -11.58 -27.49 -4.51
CA MET A 73 -11.94 -26.31 -3.72
C MET A 73 -12.99 -26.71 -2.68
N TYR A 74 -12.79 -26.29 -1.45
CA TYR A 74 -13.78 -26.44 -0.40
C TYR A 74 -14.88 -25.39 -0.50
N PRO A 75 -16.09 -25.62 0.07
CA PRO A 75 -17.22 -24.66 -0.03
C PRO A 75 -16.85 -23.23 0.40
N TYR A 76 -16.09 -23.07 1.49
CA TYR A 76 -15.65 -21.74 1.94
C TYR A 76 -14.70 -21.05 0.94
N GLU A 77 -13.85 -21.82 0.25
CA GLU A 77 -12.94 -21.27 -0.78
C GLU A 77 -13.71 -20.83 -2.02
N ILE A 78 -14.81 -21.53 -2.34
CA ILE A 78 -15.73 -21.12 -3.41
C ILE A 78 -16.38 -19.78 -3.07
N ASN A 79 -16.91 -19.64 -1.85
CA ASN A 79 -17.49 -18.38 -1.38
C ASN A 79 -16.47 -17.23 -1.38
N THR A 80 -15.28 -17.47 -0.84
CA THR A 80 -14.18 -16.51 -0.90
C THR A 80 -13.89 -16.08 -2.36
N ARG A 81 -13.82 -17.07 -3.28
CA ARG A 81 -13.55 -16.79 -4.70
C ARG A 81 -14.66 -15.98 -5.36
N LEU A 82 -15.93 -16.28 -5.08
CA LEU A 82 -17.08 -15.51 -5.58
C LEU A 82 -17.03 -14.07 -5.06
N THR A 83 -16.69 -13.89 -3.81
CA THR A 83 -16.56 -12.57 -3.18
C THR A 83 -15.37 -11.78 -3.76
N ASP A 84 -14.21 -12.45 -3.95
CA ASP A 84 -13.02 -11.84 -4.57
C ASP A 84 -13.27 -11.39 -6.02
N LEU A 85 -14.15 -12.11 -6.74
CA LEU A 85 -14.58 -11.78 -8.09
C LEU A 85 -15.72 -10.75 -8.13
N SER A 86 -16.19 -10.27 -6.97
CA SER A 86 -17.35 -9.39 -6.83
C SER A 86 -18.65 -9.98 -7.41
N LEU A 87 -18.76 -11.29 -7.48
CA LEU A 87 -19.97 -12.02 -7.91
C LEU A 87 -20.93 -12.31 -6.76
N LEU A 88 -20.45 -12.22 -5.52
CA LEU A 88 -21.20 -12.39 -4.29
C LEU A 88 -20.78 -11.31 -3.30
N ASP A 89 -21.75 -10.51 -2.85
CA ASP A 89 -21.56 -9.70 -1.65
C ASP A 89 -22.01 -10.49 -0.42
N TYR A 90 -21.04 -11.00 0.33
CA TYR A 90 -21.35 -11.74 1.56
C TYR A 90 -21.99 -10.85 2.61
N SER A 91 -21.61 -9.58 2.68
CA SER A 91 -22.14 -8.63 3.66
C SER A 91 -23.62 -8.27 3.44
N ALA A 92 -24.12 -8.43 2.21
CA ALA A 92 -25.52 -8.20 1.86
C ALA A 92 -26.44 -9.40 2.17
N GLN A 93 -25.86 -10.60 2.44
CA GLN A 93 -26.65 -11.80 2.63
C GLN A 93 -27.42 -11.76 3.95
N PRO A 94 -28.65 -12.33 4.01
CA PRO A 94 -29.36 -12.49 5.27
C PRO A 94 -28.60 -13.47 6.18
N VAL A 95 -28.55 -13.18 7.46
CA VAL A 95 -27.97 -14.08 8.46
C VAL A 95 -28.96 -15.22 8.75
N PRO A 96 -28.60 -16.49 8.51
CA PRO A 96 -29.49 -17.61 8.72
C PRO A 96 -30.00 -17.67 10.17
N ASN A 97 -31.30 -17.85 10.34
CA ASN A 97 -32.02 -17.91 11.64
C ASN A 97 -31.97 -16.65 12.50
N ALA A 98 -31.41 -15.55 12.03
CA ALA A 98 -31.48 -14.28 12.74
C ALA A 98 -32.86 -13.65 12.60
N GLN A 99 -33.28 -12.93 13.64
CA GLN A 99 -34.53 -12.20 13.70
C GLN A 99 -34.25 -10.70 13.80
N TYR A 100 -35.19 -9.85 13.37
CA TYR A 100 -35.09 -8.40 13.50
C TYR A 100 -34.80 -7.96 14.95
N SER A 101 -35.37 -8.66 15.93
CA SER A 101 -35.13 -8.45 17.37
C SER A 101 -33.71 -8.77 17.83
N ASP A 102 -32.87 -9.38 16.99
CA ASP A 102 -31.45 -9.63 17.29
C ASP A 102 -30.58 -8.39 17.05
N LEU A 103 -31.13 -7.36 16.41
CA LEU A 103 -30.51 -6.05 16.33
C LEU A 103 -30.68 -5.30 17.66
N ASP A 104 -29.69 -4.49 18.03
CA ASP A 104 -29.64 -3.78 19.30
C ASP A 104 -30.03 -2.31 19.10
N SER A 105 -31.04 -1.84 19.83
CA SER A 105 -31.49 -0.44 19.79
C SER A 105 -30.43 0.54 20.33
N VAL A 106 -29.61 0.10 21.29
CA VAL A 106 -28.52 0.92 21.84
C VAL A 106 -27.42 1.12 20.80
N GLU A 107 -27.02 0.08 20.09
CA GLU A 107 -26.04 0.17 19.00
C GLU A 107 -26.62 0.96 17.81
N ARG A 108 -27.93 0.90 17.53
CA ARG A 108 -28.57 1.73 16.51
C ARG A 108 -28.55 3.21 16.92
N GLU A 109 -28.82 3.56 18.19
CA GLU A 109 -28.68 4.94 18.66
C GLU A 109 -27.21 5.39 18.63
N HIS A 110 -26.26 4.48 18.93
CA HIS A 110 -24.82 4.74 18.75
C HIS A 110 -24.49 5.07 17.29
N LEU A 111 -25.04 4.33 16.33
CA LEU A 111 -24.92 4.62 14.89
C LEU A 111 -25.47 6.01 14.56
N ARG A 112 -26.63 6.40 15.11
CA ARG A 112 -27.18 7.75 14.94
C ARG A 112 -26.27 8.84 15.55
N ASN A 113 -25.62 8.56 16.67
CA ASN A 113 -24.66 9.49 17.28
C ASN A 113 -23.42 9.68 16.38
N ILE A 114 -22.94 8.61 15.75
CA ILE A 114 -21.87 8.70 14.74
C ILE A 114 -22.32 9.56 13.57
N LEU A 115 -23.52 9.34 13.03
CA LEU A 115 -24.10 10.17 11.97
C LEU A 115 -24.17 11.65 12.34
N ARG A 116 -24.48 11.99 13.60
CA ARG A 116 -24.53 13.38 14.10
C ARG A 116 -23.14 14.02 14.18
N ASN A 117 -22.14 13.26 14.63
CA ASN A 117 -20.83 13.79 14.99
C ASN A 117 -19.81 13.74 13.84
N TYR A 118 -19.97 12.82 12.89
CA TYR A 118 -19.10 12.67 11.73
C TYR A 118 -19.75 13.20 10.45
N ASN A 119 -19.02 13.20 9.36
CA ASN A 119 -19.48 13.71 8.06
C ASN A 119 -20.36 12.69 7.31
N GLY A 120 -21.36 12.12 8.01
CA GLY A 120 -22.34 11.20 7.47
C GLY A 120 -23.48 11.90 6.69
N GLU A 121 -24.36 11.09 6.10
CA GLU A 121 -25.56 11.56 5.40
C GLU A 121 -26.62 11.99 6.40
N LYS A 122 -26.72 13.28 6.68
CA LYS A 122 -27.63 13.82 7.74
C LYS A 122 -29.10 13.47 7.50
N LEU A 123 -29.54 13.29 6.26
CA LEU A 123 -30.89 12.88 5.91
C LEU A 123 -31.29 11.51 6.52
N LEU A 124 -30.33 10.64 6.82
CA LEU A 124 -30.58 9.37 7.49
C LEU A 124 -31.08 9.54 8.95
N LEU A 125 -30.83 10.70 9.56
CA LEU A 125 -31.28 10.98 10.92
C LEU A 125 -32.79 11.23 11.01
N ASP A 126 -33.42 11.59 9.90
CA ASP A 126 -34.88 11.87 9.85
C ASP A 126 -35.69 10.57 9.69
N LEU A 127 -35.03 9.43 9.46
CA LEU A 127 -35.69 8.14 9.29
C LEU A 127 -35.98 7.48 10.65
N ASP A 128 -37.10 6.77 10.73
CA ASP A 128 -37.35 5.84 11.84
C ASP A 128 -36.38 4.65 11.79
N ASP A 129 -36.43 3.76 12.77
CA ASP A 129 -35.50 2.68 12.94
C ASP A 129 -35.56 1.70 11.75
N GLU A 130 -36.75 1.32 11.31
CA GLU A 130 -36.91 0.38 10.21
C GLU A 130 -36.50 0.99 8.86
N ALA A 131 -36.84 2.24 8.62
CA ALA A 131 -36.47 2.95 7.41
C ALA A 131 -34.94 3.18 7.37
N LEU A 132 -34.30 3.50 8.49
CA LEU A 132 -32.85 3.62 8.61
C LEU A 132 -32.15 2.28 8.32
N ASP A 133 -32.63 1.20 8.94
CA ASP A 133 -32.08 -0.14 8.75
C ASP A 133 -32.19 -0.59 7.30
N LYS A 134 -33.32 -0.31 6.65
CA LYS A 134 -33.52 -0.59 5.21
C LYS A 134 -32.63 0.30 4.34
N ALA A 135 -32.54 1.60 4.64
CA ALA A 135 -31.73 2.54 3.87
C ALA A 135 -30.24 2.19 3.87
N LEU A 136 -29.73 1.66 5.00
CA LEU A 136 -28.34 1.20 5.14
C LEU A 136 -28.17 -0.27 4.81
N GLN A 137 -29.21 -0.97 4.32
CA GLN A 137 -29.22 -2.40 4.01
C GLN A 137 -28.78 -3.28 5.22
N LEU A 138 -29.12 -2.85 6.43
CA LEU A 138 -28.90 -3.63 7.64
C LEU A 138 -29.87 -4.81 7.74
N VAL A 139 -30.97 -4.73 7.03
CA VAL A 139 -32.01 -5.75 6.92
C VAL A 139 -32.40 -5.99 5.49
N THR A 140 -32.91 -7.18 5.23
CA THR A 140 -33.49 -7.56 3.93
C THR A 140 -34.79 -8.31 4.13
N GLN A 141 -35.67 -8.27 3.12
CA GLN A 141 -36.94 -9.00 3.15
C GLN A 141 -36.71 -10.46 2.75
N VAL A 142 -37.14 -11.38 3.62
CA VAL A 142 -37.14 -12.82 3.33
C VAL A 142 -38.56 -13.36 3.59
N GLY A 143 -39.31 -13.62 2.54
CA GLY A 143 -40.75 -13.86 2.65
C GLY A 143 -41.44 -12.63 3.25
N ASP A 144 -42.25 -12.84 4.30
CA ASP A 144 -42.96 -11.75 5.02
C ASP A 144 -42.14 -11.12 6.16
N ASN A 145 -40.92 -11.59 6.39
CA ASN A 145 -40.13 -11.14 7.53
C ASN A 145 -38.93 -10.27 7.11
N LEU A 146 -38.65 -9.26 7.94
CA LEU A 146 -37.38 -8.52 7.88
C LEU A 146 -36.33 -9.33 8.66
N VAL A 147 -35.23 -9.65 7.96
CA VAL A 147 -34.13 -10.45 8.49
C VAL A 147 -32.84 -9.59 8.46
N PRO A 148 -32.04 -9.57 9.53
CA PRO A 148 -30.77 -8.91 9.54
C PRO A 148 -29.83 -9.45 8.46
N THR A 149 -29.16 -8.56 7.73
CA THR A 149 -28.03 -8.91 6.88
C THR A 149 -26.76 -9.10 7.71
N PHE A 150 -25.70 -9.67 7.13
CA PHE A 150 -24.40 -9.69 7.80
C PHE A 150 -23.94 -8.27 8.16
N THR A 151 -24.18 -7.26 7.28
CA THR A 151 -23.91 -5.86 7.60
C THR A 151 -24.68 -5.38 8.83
N GLY A 152 -25.98 -5.67 8.91
CA GLY A 152 -26.79 -5.30 10.06
C GLY A 152 -26.31 -5.91 11.35
N MET A 153 -26.06 -7.20 11.35
CA MET A 153 -25.52 -7.90 12.53
C MET A 153 -24.13 -7.37 12.92
N LEU A 154 -23.25 -7.13 11.95
CA LEU A 154 -21.91 -6.61 12.20
C LEU A 154 -21.93 -5.17 12.76
N LEU A 155 -22.86 -4.32 12.34
CA LEU A 155 -22.90 -2.91 12.76
C LEU A 155 -23.70 -2.70 14.04
N ILE A 156 -24.87 -3.33 14.18
CA ILE A 156 -25.80 -3.10 15.28
C ILE A 156 -26.39 -4.38 15.89
N GLY A 157 -25.79 -5.54 15.67
CA GLY A 157 -26.27 -6.80 16.28
C GLY A 157 -25.99 -6.89 17.77
N LYS A 158 -26.87 -7.55 18.51
CA LYS A 158 -26.65 -7.87 19.93
C LYS A 158 -25.39 -8.71 20.10
N LYS A 159 -24.56 -8.39 21.09
CA LYS A 159 -23.26 -9.00 21.32
C LYS A 159 -23.31 -10.53 21.40
N GLU A 160 -24.29 -11.08 22.11
CA GLU A 160 -24.47 -12.53 22.27
C GLU A 160 -24.83 -13.20 20.93
N LYS A 161 -25.66 -12.51 20.14
CA LYS A 161 -26.11 -12.96 18.83
C LYS A 161 -25.02 -12.85 17.78
N LEU A 162 -24.21 -11.78 17.84
CA LEU A 162 -23.05 -11.61 16.97
C LEU A 162 -22.07 -12.78 17.13
N ARG A 163 -21.75 -13.16 18.36
CA ARG A 163 -20.89 -14.31 18.64
C ARG A 163 -21.51 -15.62 18.18
N GLN A 164 -22.83 -15.79 18.29
CA GLN A 164 -23.55 -16.99 17.87
C GLN A 164 -23.58 -17.14 16.35
N TYR A 165 -23.94 -16.08 15.63
CA TYR A 165 -24.16 -16.14 14.18
C TYR A 165 -22.92 -15.86 13.36
N ILE A 166 -22.02 -14.99 13.85
CA ILE A 166 -20.81 -14.59 13.15
C ILE A 166 -19.59 -14.75 14.08
N PRO A 167 -19.22 -15.98 14.43
CA PRO A 167 -18.07 -16.25 15.32
C PRO A 167 -16.74 -15.73 14.74
N THR A 168 -16.71 -15.42 13.45
CA THR A 168 -15.59 -14.81 12.75
C THR A 168 -15.51 -13.29 12.94
N SER A 169 -16.46 -12.65 13.62
CA SER A 169 -16.47 -11.19 13.87
C SER A 169 -15.51 -10.72 14.97
N GLU A 170 -14.77 -11.65 15.59
CA GLU A 170 -13.82 -11.34 16.67
C GLU A 170 -12.82 -10.27 16.25
N ALA A 171 -12.55 -9.32 17.14
CA ALA A 171 -11.48 -8.36 17.05
C ALA A 171 -10.58 -8.41 18.29
N SER A 172 -9.34 -7.98 18.18
CA SER A 172 -8.39 -7.94 19.28
C SER A 172 -7.46 -6.74 19.21
N PHE A 173 -7.10 -6.27 20.41
CA PHE A 173 -6.06 -5.29 20.59
C PHE A 173 -4.97 -5.85 21.51
N GLN A 174 -3.70 -5.65 21.12
CA GLN A 174 -2.54 -6.06 21.90
C GLN A 174 -1.53 -4.90 21.96
N ALA A 175 -1.02 -4.61 23.15
CA ALA A 175 0.09 -3.69 23.32
C ALA A 175 1.27 -4.41 23.96
N LEU A 176 2.46 -4.21 23.37
CA LEU A 176 3.73 -4.77 23.82
C LEU A 176 4.59 -3.68 24.44
N LYS A 177 5.34 -4.03 25.46
CA LYS A 177 6.42 -3.22 26.04
C LYS A 177 7.70 -4.06 26.00
N GLY A 178 8.52 -3.83 24.97
CA GLY A 178 9.60 -4.77 24.62
C GLY A 178 9.01 -6.11 24.21
N THR A 179 9.37 -7.17 24.90
CA THR A 179 8.84 -8.54 24.67
C THR A 179 7.61 -8.88 25.53
N GLU A 180 7.26 -8.02 26.47
CA GLU A 180 6.15 -8.27 27.40
C GLU A 180 4.81 -7.74 26.84
N VAL A 181 3.76 -8.51 27.04
CA VAL A 181 2.39 -8.12 26.67
C VAL A 181 1.80 -7.29 27.80
N SER A 182 1.63 -5.99 27.58
CA SER A 182 1.04 -5.06 28.57
C SER A 182 -0.48 -5.02 28.51
N VAL A 183 -1.07 -5.26 27.32
CA VAL A 183 -2.51 -5.37 27.10
C VAL A 183 -2.76 -6.48 26.09
N ASN A 184 -3.76 -7.31 26.36
CA ASN A 184 -4.22 -8.37 25.45
C ASN A 184 -5.74 -8.53 25.61
N GLU A 185 -6.47 -7.84 24.76
CA GLU A 185 -7.94 -7.83 24.78
C GLU A 185 -8.49 -8.47 23.51
N SER A 186 -9.48 -9.35 23.67
CA SER A 186 -10.28 -9.92 22.57
C SER A 186 -11.74 -9.70 22.85
N PHE A 187 -12.50 -9.35 21.83
CA PHE A 187 -13.91 -9.04 22.00
C PHE A 187 -14.74 -9.33 20.77
N TYR A 188 -16.00 -9.66 21.03
CA TYR A 188 -17.07 -9.76 20.06
C TYR A 188 -18.02 -8.60 20.26
N LEU A 189 -17.77 -7.49 19.55
CA LEU A 189 -18.58 -6.27 19.62
C LEU A 189 -19.03 -5.92 18.20
N PRO A 190 -20.16 -5.21 18.05
CA PRO A 190 -20.48 -4.54 16.80
C PRO A 190 -19.30 -3.68 16.34
N ILE A 191 -19.14 -3.56 15.02
CA ILE A 191 -17.94 -2.93 14.44
C ILE A 191 -17.74 -1.51 14.95
N LEU A 192 -18.83 -0.73 15.14
CA LEU A 192 -18.75 0.64 15.63
C LEU A 192 -18.13 0.70 17.02
N SER A 193 -18.65 -0.09 17.94
CA SER A 193 -18.14 -0.23 19.31
C SER A 193 -16.72 -0.83 19.33
N ALA A 194 -16.41 -1.77 18.42
CA ALA A 194 -15.08 -2.36 18.29
C ALA A 194 -14.04 -1.33 17.83
N ILE A 195 -14.37 -0.53 16.82
CA ILE A 195 -13.49 0.54 16.30
C ILE A 195 -13.20 1.56 17.40
N GLU A 196 -14.24 2.05 18.12
CA GLU A 196 -14.07 3.01 19.20
C GLU A 196 -13.22 2.46 20.35
N LYS A 197 -13.43 1.19 20.73
CA LYS A 197 -12.65 0.55 21.78
C LYS A 197 -11.17 0.43 21.39
N ILE A 198 -10.88 -0.02 20.15
CA ILE A 198 -9.51 -0.10 19.63
C ILE A 198 -8.89 1.30 19.57
N PHE A 199 -9.63 2.27 19.06
CA PHE A 199 -9.16 3.65 18.95
C PHE A 199 -8.83 4.24 20.32
N ALA A 200 -9.65 4.02 21.33
CA ALA A 200 -9.39 4.46 22.71
C ALA A 200 -8.12 3.83 23.29
N PHE A 201 -7.86 2.55 23.02
CA PHE A 201 -6.60 1.90 23.44
C PHE A 201 -5.37 2.51 22.77
N ILE A 202 -5.49 2.89 21.49
CA ILE A 202 -4.39 3.54 20.75
C ILE A 202 -4.21 4.97 21.26
N GLU A 203 -5.27 5.75 21.41
CA GLU A 203 -5.23 7.15 21.91
C GLU A 203 -4.56 7.25 23.29
N ALA A 204 -4.87 6.31 24.18
CA ALA A 204 -4.23 6.25 25.50
C ALA A 204 -2.71 6.03 25.47
N ARG A 205 -2.15 5.65 24.27
CA ARG A 205 -0.73 5.35 24.05
C ARG A 205 -0.11 6.19 22.94
N ASN A 206 -0.90 7.02 22.29
CA ASN A 206 -0.48 7.89 21.20
C ASN A 206 0.25 9.12 21.75
N VAL A 207 1.50 8.93 22.13
CA VAL A 207 2.32 9.99 22.72
C VAL A 207 2.50 11.12 21.73
N GLU A 208 2.29 12.35 22.17
CA GLU A 208 2.53 13.54 21.37
C GLU A 208 3.92 14.13 21.70
N GLN A 209 4.66 14.47 20.67
CA GLN A 209 5.92 15.22 20.78
C GLN A 209 5.67 16.68 20.45
N GLU A 210 6.10 17.56 21.33
CA GLU A 210 6.09 18.99 21.04
C GLU A 210 7.34 19.38 20.25
N MET A 211 7.12 20.11 19.15
CA MET A 211 8.17 20.68 18.33
C MET A 211 7.98 22.20 18.20
N GLU A 212 9.05 22.95 18.36
CA GLU A 212 9.03 24.40 18.18
C GLU A 212 9.37 24.77 16.73
N ILE A 213 8.44 25.47 16.07
CA ILE A 213 8.65 26.06 14.74
C ILE A 213 8.51 27.58 14.84
N GLY A 214 9.63 28.27 14.91
CA GLY A 214 9.65 29.70 15.16
C GLY A 214 9.05 30.04 16.54
N LEU A 215 7.97 30.80 16.56
CA LEU A 215 7.23 31.15 17.79
C LEU A 215 6.07 30.19 18.13
N PHE A 216 5.86 29.16 17.33
CA PHE A 216 4.75 28.23 17.49
C PHE A 216 5.23 26.86 17.98
N ARG A 217 4.46 26.26 18.87
CA ARG A 217 4.60 24.84 19.24
C ARG A 217 3.60 24.03 18.45
N ILE A 218 4.06 22.97 17.82
CA ILE A 218 3.25 21.99 17.09
C ILE A 218 3.34 20.68 17.86
N SER A 219 2.18 20.09 18.18
CA SER A 219 2.10 18.77 18.74
C SER A 219 2.01 17.74 17.63
N ILE A 220 2.93 16.78 17.62
CA ILE A 220 3.05 15.74 16.60
C ILE A 220 2.76 14.39 17.27
N PRO A 221 1.61 13.74 16.97
CA PRO A 221 1.28 12.45 17.56
C PRO A 221 2.18 11.36 16.99
N ALA A 222 2.39 10.27 17.75
CA ALA A 222 3.11 9.09 17.26
C ALA A 222 2.42 8.50 16.03
N PHE A 223 1.08 8.50 16.01
CA PHE A 223 0.26 8.08 14.87
C PHE A 223 -0.78 9.15 14.53
N ASP A 224 -0.92 9.47 13.25
CA ASP A 224 -1.99 10.36 12.78
C ASP A 224 -3.36 9.71 13.00
N LYS A 225 -4.27 10.43 13.65
CA LYS A 225 -5.62 9.92 14.04
C LYS A 225 -6.47 9.49 12.84
N ARG A 226 -6.34 10.19 11.70
CA ARG A 226 -7.10 9.86 10.49
C ARG A 226 -6.53 8.59 9.85
N ALA A 227 -5.20 8.46 9.79
CA ALA A 227 -4.53 7.27 9.29
C ALA A 227 -4.88 6.03 10.13
N VAL A 228 -4.86 6.16 11.46
CA VAL A 228 -5.26 5.08 12.39
C VAL A 228 -6.70 4.65 12.14
N ARG A 229 -7.64 5.61 12.12
CA ARG A 229 -9.05 5.30 11.88
C ARG A 229 -9.25 4.59 10.55
N GLU A 230 -8.64 5.08 9.49
CA GLU A 230 -8.75 4.48 8.16
C GLU A 230 -8.17 3.06 8.13
N ALA A 231 -7.01 2.84 8.76
CA ALA A 231 -6.41 1.52 8.85
C ALA A 231 -7.31 0.50 9.56
N ILE A 232 -7.94 0.90 10.66
CA ILE A 232 -8.86 0.03 11.42
C ILE A 232 -10.13 -0.23 10.62
N VAL A 233 -10.77 0.80 10.06
CA VAL A 233 -11.99 0.67 9.25
C VAL A 233 -11.74 -0.26 8.07
N ASN A 234 -10.63 -0.06 7.35
CA ASN A 234 -10.26 -0.90 6.21
C ASN A 234 -10.07 -2.36 6.62
N ALA A 235 -9.50 -2.64 7.79
CA ALA A 235 -9.35 -4.00 8.28
C ALA A 235 -10.70 -4.71 8.49
N PHE A 236 -11.74 -4.01 8.95
CA PHE A 236 -13.10 -4.56 9.08
C PHE A 236 -13.82 -4.67 7.73
N VAL A 237 -13.72 -3.65 6.89
CA VAL A 237 -14.40 -3.60 5.57
C VAL A 237 -13.85 -4.68 4.63
N HIS A 238 -12.53 -4.88 4.62
CA HIS A 238 -11.87 -5.82 3.70
C HIS A 238 -11.67 -7.22 4.27
N ARG A 239 -12.08 -7.46 5.53
CA ARG A 239 -12.03 -8.78 6.14
C ARG A 239 -12.85 -9.80 5.34
N ASP A 240 -12.32 -11.01 5.19
CA ASP A 240 -13.08 -12.16 4.73
C ASP A 240 -13.79 -12.81 5.91
N TYR A 241 -15.11 -12.53 6.06
CA TYR A 241 -15.93 -13.04 7.15
C TYR A 241 -16.24 -14.55 7.03
N THR A 242 -15.89 -15.18 5.90
CA THR A 242 -16.01 -16.63 5.74
C THR A 242 -14.81 -17.39 6.33
N ARG A 243 -13.72 -16.68 6.65
CA ARG A 243 -12.48 -17.26 7.19
C ARG A 243 -12.38 -17.11 8.69
N LEU A 244 -11.84 -18.16 9.33
CA LEU A 244 -11.44 -18.10 10.74
C LEU A 244 -10.32 -17.06 10.95
N GLY A 245 -10.21 -16.57 12.16
CA GLY A 245 -9.28 -15.54 12.57
C GLY A 245 -10.02 -14.26 12.97
N ARG A 246 -9.27 -13.22 13.32
CA ARG A 246 -9.81 -11.97 13.87
C ARG A 246 -9.15 -10.76 13.21
N VAL A 247 -9.82 -9.61 13.27
CA VAL A 247 -9.13 -8.33 13.05
C VAL A 247 -8.22 -8.12 14.26
N ARG A 248 -6.93 -7.91 14.00
CA ARG A 248 -5.94 -7.72 15.06
C ARG A 248 -5.24 -6.39 14.89
N VAL A 249 -5.21 -5.62 15.97
CA VAL A 249 -4.38 -4.43 16.08
C VAL A 249 -3.34 -4.68 17.17
N GLN A 250 -2.07 -4.54 16.82
CA GLN A 250 -0.95 -4.69 17.74
C GLN A 250 -0.13 -3.41 17.74
N LEU A 251 0.20 -2.93 18.92
CA LEU A 251 1.03 -1.76 19.16
C LEU A 251 2.29 -2.17 19.91
N ASP A 252 3.45 -1.75 19.42
CA ASP A 252 4.74 -1.92 20.09
C ASP A 252 5.55 -0.61 20.05
N SER A 253 6.82 -0.65 20.50
CA SER A 253 7.72 0.52 20.51
C SER A 253 8.05 1.04 19.11
N ASP A 254 7.96 0.20 18.09
CA ASP A 254 8.48 0.48 16.75
C ASP A 254 7.35 0.88 15.79
N GLY A 255 6.09 0.51 16.13
CA GLY A 255 4.97 0.84 15.28
C GLY A 255 3.64 0.19 15.66
N MET A 256 2.70 0.26 14.73
CA MET A 256 1.38 -0.34 14.83
C MET A 256 1.17 -1.32 13.68
N THR A 257 0.79 -2.53 14.01
CA THR A 257 0.38 -3.54 13.04
C THR A 257 -1.14 -3.70 13.05
N VAL A 258 -1.77 -3.58 11.89
CA VAL A 258 -3.19 -3.88 11.68
C VAL A 258 -3.31 -5.04 10.70
N SER A 259 -4.05 -6.08 11.07
CA SER A 259 -4.20 -7.23 10.19
C SER A 259 -5.62 -7.81 10.21
N ASN A 260 -6.02 -8.38 9.07
CA ASN A 260 -7.33 -9.03 8.91
C ASN A 260 -7.22 -10.27 8.02
N PRO A 261 -8.05 -11.32 8.28
CA PRO A 261 -8.19 -12.46 7.40
C PRO A 261 -8.70 -12.09 6.01
N GLY A 262 -8.20 -12.79 5.00
CA GLY A 262 -8.42 -12.51 3.58
C GLY A 262 -7.26 -11.72 2.99
N GLY A 263 -6.71 -12.18 1.84
CA GLY A 263 -5.68 -11.45 1.10
C GLY A 263 -6.23 -10.23 0.36
N PHE A 264 -5.41 -9.56 -0.40
CA PHE A 264 -5.91 -8.53 -1.33
C PHE A 264 -6.91 -9.12 -2.31
N ILE A 265 -7.95 -8.36 -2.63
CA ILE A 265 -8.93 -8.73 -3.66
C ILE A 265 -8.26 -8.77 -5.03
N GLU A 266 -8.92 -9.42 -5.97
CA GLU A 266 -8.42 -9.58 -7.33
C GLU A 266 -8.16 -8.23 -8.01
N GLY A 267 -6.97 -8.07 -8.59
CA GLY A 267 -6.54 -6.83 -9.23
C GLY A 267 -5.78 -5.86 -8.32
N VAL A 268 -5.88 -6.00 -7.00
CA VAL A 268 -5.12 -5.20 -6.04
C VAL A 268 -3.84 -5.91 -5.63
N THR A 269 -2.74 -5.19 -5.65
CA THR A 269 -1.42 -5.64 -5.24
C THR A 269 -0.74 -4.55 -4.43
N ILE A 270 0.33 -4.88 -3.71
CA ILE A 270 1.14 -3.89 -2.98
C ILE A 270 1.63 -2.78 -3.92
N LYS A 271 1.96 -3.12 -5.17
CA LYS A 271 2.48 -2.15 -6.14
C LYS A 271 1.43 -1.15 -6.63
N ASN A 272 0.17 -1.54 -6.69
CA ASN A 272 -0.89 -0.67 -7.23
C ASN A 272 -1.92 -0.18 -6.19
N ILE A 273 -1.67 -0.44 -4.90
CA ILE A 273 -2.64 -0.16 -3.82
C ILE A 273 -3.06 1.33 -3.76
N LEU A 274 -2.18 2.25 -4.16
CA LEU A 274 -2.44 3.69 -4.24
C LEU A 274 -3.14 4.13 -5.55
N THR A 275 -3.20 3.25 -6.55
CA THR A 275 -3.72 3.58 -7.88
C THR A 275 -4.85 2.66 -8.33
N ALA A 276 -5.11 1.59 -7.59
CA ALA A 276 -6.21 0.67 -7.87
C ALA A 276 -7.56 1.36 -7.65
N GLU A 277 -8.53 1.05 -8.51
CA GLU A 277 -9.90 1.51 -8.29
C GLU A 277 -10.44 0.94 -6.98
N PRO A 278 -11.16 1.76 -6.18
CA PRO A 278 -11.67 1.35 -4.88
C PRO A 278 -12.83 0.37 -5.06
N HIS A 279 -12.59 -0.89 -4.76
CA HIS A 279 -13.61 -1.91 -4.59
C HIS A 279 -13.24 -2.82 -3.43
N GLY A 280 -14.22 -3.42 -2.82
CA GLY A 280 -14.06 -4.15 -1.57
C GLY A 280 -14.74 -5.50 -1.58
N ARG A 281 -14.37 -6.36 -0.63
CA ARG A 281 -14.95 -7.68 -0.44
C ARG A 281 -16.37 -7.62 0.10
N ASN A 282 -16.69 -6.58 0.88
CA ASN A 282 -17.98 -6.39 1.53
C ASN A 282 -18.60 -5.03 1.11
N PRO A 283 -19.12 -4.92 -0.11
CA PRO A 283 -19.61 -3.65 -0.67
C PRO A 283 -20.71 -3.00 0.18
N VAL A 284 -21.71 -3.75 0.66
CA VAL A 284 -22.79 -3.19 1.47
C VAL A 284 -22.29 -2.68 2.82
N LEU A 285 -21.39 -3.41 3.48
CA LEU A 285 -20.75 -2.95 4.71
C LEU A 285 -19.92 -1.67 4.47
N ALA A 286 -19.15 -1.64 3.38
CA ALA A 286 -18.37 -0.46 2.99
C ALA A 286 -19.26 0.76 2.73
N ASP A 287 -20.37 0.58 2.01
CA ASP A 287 -21.33 1.65 1.73
C ASP A 287 -21.99 2.17 3.01
N ALA A 288 -22.45 1.27 3.88
CA ALA A 288 -23.02 1.68 5.17
C ALA A 288 -22.03 2.52 5.99
N LEU A 289 -20.77 2.08 6.12
CA LEU A 289 -19.72 2.82 6.83
C LEU A 289 -19.38 4.17 6.18
N LYS A 290 -19.43 4.27 4.87
CA LYS A 290 -19.27 5.55 4.14
C LYS A 290 -20.43 6.50 4.41
N ARG A 291 -21.66 6.00 4.35
CA ARG A 291 -22.87 6.81 4.57
C ARG A 291 -23.00 7.32 6.00
N ILE A 292 -22.56 6.54 6.98
CA ILE A 292 -22.48 7.02 8.38
C ILE A 292 -21.28 7.92 8.66
N GLY A 293 -20.33 8.06 7.72
CA GLY A 293 -19.22 9.01 7.81
C GLY A 293 -17.94 8.44 8.45
N LEU A 294 -17.84 7.14 8.68
CA LEU A 294 -16.65 6.50 9.24
C LEU A 294 -15.61 6.13 8.19
N ALA A 295 -16.04 5.68 7.02
CA ALA A 295 -15.15 5.35 5.91
C ALA A 295 -15.06 6.52 4.91
N GLU A 296 -13.93 6.60 4.19
CA GLU A 296 -13.72 7.61 3.16
C GLU A 296 -14.62 7.39 1.94
N ARG A 297 -15.27 8.49 1.48
CA ARG A 297 -16.22 8.45 0.35
C ARG A 297 -15.54 8.49 -1.02
N SER A 298 -14.39 9.17 -1.11
CA SER A 298 -13.70 9.42 -2.39
C SER A 298 -12.77 8.29 -2.85
N GLY A 299 -12.70 7.18 -2.12
CA GLY A 299 -11.77 6.08 -2.40
C GLY A 299 -10.30 6.37 -2.07
N ARG A 300 -10.03 7.46 -1.32
CA ARG A 300 -8.68 7.89 -0.92
C ARG A 300 -8.28 7.43 0.49
N GLY A 301 -8.89 6.35 0.97
CA GLY A 301 -8.62 5.85 2.32
C GLY A 301 -7.16 5.44 2.51
N VAL A 302 -6.62 4.67 1.57
CA VAL A 302 -5.22 4.26 1.62
C VAL A 302 -4.28 5.47 1.52
N ASP A 303 -4.60 6.46 0.67
CA ASP A 303 -3.82 7.71 0.58
C ASP A 303 -3.63 8.35 1.95
N ARG A 304 -4.69 8.40 2.78
CA ARG A 304 -4.63 8.98 4.13
C ARG A 304 -3.73 8.24 5.08
N ILE A 305 -3.63 6.91 4.95
CA ILE A 305 -2.70 6.12 5.75
C ILE A 305 -1.26 6.52 5.42
N PHE A 306 -0.95 6.70 4.14
CA PHE A 306 0.37 7.14 3.70
C PHE A 306 0.64 8.61 4.04
N GLU A 307 -0.32 9.50 3.80
CA GLU A 307 -0.23 10.93 4.17
C GLU A 307 0.07 11.10 5.65
N GLY A 308 -0.56 10.28 6.54
CA GLY A 308 -0.36 10.32 7.98
C GLY A 308 1.07 10.06 8.44
N SER A 309 1.85 9.27 7.70
CA SER A 309 3.28 9.07 7.97
C SER A 309 4.15 10.12 7.26
N LEU A 310 3.87 10.36 5.98
CA LEU A 310 4.68 11.23 5.13
C LEU A 310 4.71 12.68 5.57
N GLN A 311 3.58 13.23 6.06
CA GLN A 311 3.53 14.63 6.51
C GLN A 311 4.50 14.94 7.67
N TYR A 312 4.94 13.91 8.39
CA TYR A 312 5.92 14.03 9.47
C TYR A 312 7.32 13.53 9.07
N GLY A 313 7.53 13.22 7.80
CA GLY A 313 8.80 12.69 7.30
C GLY A 313 9.13 11.30 7.86
N ARG A 314 8.13 10.53 8.27
CA ARG A 314 8.28 9.15 8.77
C ARG A 314 8.38 8.16 7.61
N PRO A 315 8.88 6.93 7.87
CA PRO A 315 8.85 5.86 6.87
C PRO A 315 7.44 5.56 6.39
N LEU A 316 7.36 5.02 5.17
CA LEU A 316 6.08 4.63 4.56
C LEU A 316 5.42 3.48 5.33
N PRO A 317 4.08 3.46 5.40
CA PRO A 317 3.33 2.27 5.78
C PRO A 317 3.68 1.08 4.89
N ASP A 318 3.81 -0.11 5.46
CA ASP A 318 4.27 -1.30 4.78
C ASP A 318 3.22 -2.42 4.79
N TYR A 319 2.98 -3.01 3.62
CA TYR A 319 2.09 -4.14 3.40
C TYR A 319 2.86 -5.42 2.98
N SER A 320 4.20 -5.41 3.01
CA SER A 320 5.04 -6.49 2.47
C SER A 320 4.82 -7.85 3.12
N GLU A 321 4.38 -7.88 4.38
CA GLU A 321 4.06 -9.12 5.09
C GLU A 321 2.64 -9.66 4.81
N SER A 322 1.90 -9.03 3.90
CA SER A 322 0.61 -9.54 3.46
C SER A 322 0.76 -10.82 2.64
N THR A 323 -0.20 -11.73 2.80
CA THR A 323 -0.24 -13.02 2.10
C THR A 323 -1.53 -13.15 1.30
N SER A 324 -1.69 -14.24 0.57
CA SER A 324 -2.96 -14.57 -0.10
C SER A 324 -4.12 -14.83 0.88
N THR A 325 -3.86 -14.96 2.18
CA THR A 325 -4.86 -15.30 3.20
C THR A 325 -5.00 -14.27 4.30
N ASN A 326 -4.14 -13.26 4.33
CA ASN A 326 -4.14 -12.24 5.36
C ASN A 326 -3.54 -10.93 4.82
N VAL A 327 -4.23 -9.82 5.03
CA VAL A 327 -3.64 -8.49 4.82
C VAL A 327 -3.00 -8.04 6.13
N LYS A 328 -1.77 -7.56 6.06
CA LYS A 328 -1.02 -7.03 7.19
C LYS A 328 -0.44 -5.68 6.83
N LEU A 329 -0.90 -4.64 7.51
CA LEU A 329 -0.40 -3.27 7.41
C LEU A 329 0.46 -2.98 8.63
N TYR A 330 1.69 -2.54 8.42
CA TYR A 330 2.55 -2.00 9.45
C TYR A 330 2.70 -0.49 9.26
N ILE A 331 2.42 0.29 10.30
CA ILE A 331 2.62 1.74 10.34
C ILE A 331 3.75 2.02 11.33
N PRO A 332 4.95 2.37 10.85
CA PRO A 332 6.09 2.60 11.73
C PRO A 332 5.91 3.89 12.54
N THR A 333 6.36 3.87 13.80
CA THR A 333 6.56 5.07 14.59
C THR A 333 8.05 5.39 14.62
N SER A 334 8.39 6.62 14.36
CA SER A 334 9.76 7.14 14.46
C SER A 334 9.70 8.61 14.82
N LEU A 335 10.83 9.15 15.26
CA LEU A 335 10.95 10.59 15.45
C LEU A 335 10.61 11.31 14.14
N PRO A 336 9.80 12.38 14.20
CA PRO A 336 9.51 13.19 13.02
C PRO A 336 10.80 13.86 12.51
N ASP A 337 10.87 14.07 11.21
CA ASP A 337 11.92 14.88 10.62
C ASP A 337 11.56 16.37 10.78
N GLU A 338 12.20 17.05 11.73
CA GLU A 338 11.91 18.43 12.08
C GLU A 338 12.00 19.39 10.90
N ASN A 339 13.00 19.23 10.05
CA ASN A 339 13.18 20.09 8.88
C ASN A 339 12.06 19.85 7.85
N PHE A 340 11.67 18.59 7.68
CA PHE A 340 10.59 18.23 6.77
C PHE A 340 9.23 18.75 7.26
N VAL A 341 8.93 18.58 8.55
CA VAL A 341 7.69 19.09 9.16
C VAL A 341 7.63 20.62 9.07
N ARG A 342 8.75 21.29 9.33
CA ARG A 342 8.85 22.76 9.22
C ARG A 342 8.56 23.23 7.79
N MET A 343 9.20 22.60 6.80
CA MET A 343 8.97 22.89 5.38
C MET A 343 7.50 22.74 5.00
N ILE A 344 6.84 21.64 5.39
CA ILE A 344 5.42 21.41 5.10
C ILE A 344 4.57 22.49 5.77
N SER A 345 4.83 22.82 7.04
CA SER A 345 4.09 23.82 7.79
C SER A 345 4.23 25.22 7.19
N GLU A 346 5.45 25.61 6.76
CA GLU A 346 5.71 26.88 6.07
C GLU A 346 4.98 26.92 4.73
N TYR A 347 5.07 25.87 3.93
CA TYR A 347 4.34 25.79 2.66
C TYR A 347 2.82 25.92 2.86
N GLN A 348 2.24 25.23 3.84
CA GLN A 348 0.81 25.33 4.13
C GLN A 348 0.39 26.72 4.56
N LYS A 349 1.23 27.38 5.35
CA LYS A 349 0.99 28.76 5.79
C LYS A 349 1.03 29.75 4.62
N ASP A 350 2.01 29.60 3.73
CA ASP A 350 2.24 30.53 2.62
C ASP A 350 1.25 30.32 1.47
N SER A 351 0.93 29.06 1.16
CA SER A 351 0.04 28.70 0.04
C SER A 351 -1.44 28.58 0.44
N GLY A 352 -1.75 28.42 1.73
CA GLY A 352 -3.09 28.06 2.23
C GLY A 352 -3.55 26.65 1.81
N ALA A 353 -2.67 25.83 1.23
CA ALA A 353 -3.01 24.53 0.66
C ALA A 353 -2.21 23.38 1.30
N ILE A 354 -2.84 22.22 1.43
CA ILE A 354 -2.19 20.98 1.89
C ILE A 354 -1.48 20.33 0.71
N LEU A 355 -0.26 19.82 0.93
CA LEU A 355 0.48 19.05 -0.07
C LEU A 355 -0.23 17.73 -0.38
N PRO A 356 -0.58 17.45 -1.66
CA PRO A 356 -1.17 16.18 -2.05
C PRO A 356 -0.20 15.01 -1.86
N LEU A 357 -0.71 13.78 -1.74
CA LEU A 357 0.07 12.56 -1.54
C LEU A 357 1.26 12.44 -2.50
N ASN A 358 1.04 12.64 -3.81
CA ASN A 358 2.12 12.53 -4.79
C ASN A 358 3.25 13.54 -4.56
N SER A 359 2.93 14.73 -4.03
CA SER A 359 3.95 15.72 -3.64
C SER A 359 4.76 15.22 -2.44
N LEU A 360 4.08 14.68 -1.42
CA LEU A 360 4.72 14.12 -0.24
C LEU A 360 5.60 12.91 -0.58
N LEU A 361 5.14 12.02 -1.46
CA LEU A 361 5.92 10.87 -1.95
C LEU A 361 7.20 11.33 -2.64
N ILE A 362 7.11 12.28 -3.57
CA ILE A 362 8.26 12.80 -4.31
C ILE A 362 9.26 13.49 -3.37
N LEU A 363 8.77 14.33 -2.47
CA LEU A 363 9.62 14.99 -1.46
C LEU A 363 10.32 13.97 -0.56
N ASN A 364 9.61 12.93 -0.12
CA ASN A 364 10.19 11.87 0.73
C ASN A 364 11.28 11.07 -0.01
N VAL A 365 11.04 10.69 -1.25
CA VAL A 365 12.01 9.95 -2.07
C VAL A 365 13.26 10.80 -2.34
N LEU A 366 13.10 12.09 -2.66
CA LEU A 366 14.22 13.02 -2.83
C LEU A 366 14.98 13.28 -1.53
N ARG A 367 14.30 13.25 -0.37
CA ARG A 367 14.95 13.33 0.93
C ARG A 367 15.88 12.15 1.19
N GLN A 368 15.49 10.95 0.78
CA GLN A 368 16.27 9.71 0.93
C GLN A 368 17.32 9.56 -0.17
N GLY A 369 16.91 9.71 -1.43
CA GLY A 369 17.74 9.51 -2.62
C GLY A 369 18.59 10.71 -3.02
N ARG A 370 18.38 11.86 -2.38
CA ARG A 370 19.10 13.13 -2.52
C ARG A 370 19.04 13.81 -3.88
N ARG A 371 19.20 13.05 -4.99
CA ARG A 371 19.31 13.59 -6.35
C ARG A 371 18.80 12.56 -7.34
N MET A 372 17.70 12.87 -8.00
CA MET A 372 17.03 11.91 -8.87
C MET A 372 16.47 12.56 -10.13
N SER A 373 16.47 11.82 -11.22
CA SER A 373 15.76 12.12 -12.46
C SER A 373 14.27 11.83 -12.34
N ILE A 374 13.46 12.31 -13.30
CA ILE A 374 12.02 12.00 -13.35
C ILE A 374 11.77 10.48 -13.41
N HIS A 375 12.60 9.77 -14.19
CA HIS A 375 12.48 8.32 -14.33
C HIS A 375 12.71 7.60 -13.00
N GLU A 376 13.80 7.91 -12.29
CA GLU A 376 14.10 7.33 -10.98
C GLU A 376 13.02 7.65 -9.94
N ILE A 377 12.52 8.90 -9.93
CA ILE A 377 11.40 9.28 -9.05
C ILE A 377 10.14 8.49 -9.39
N ALA A 378 9.85 8.27 -10.67
CA ALA A 378 8.68 7.51 -11.12
C ALA A 378 8.77 6.04 -10.70
N GLU A 379 9.95 5.42 -10.84
CA GLU A 379 10.19 4.05 -10.38
C GLU A 379 10.04 3.91 -8.86
N GLU A 380 10.67 4.78 -8.08
CA GLU A 380 10.65 4.72 -6.63
C GLU A 380 9.27 5.04 -6.02
N THR A 381 8.53 5.97 -6.64
CA THR A 381 7.18 6.33 -6.16
C THR A 381 6.07 5.49 -6.75
N ASN A 382 6.37 4.69 -7.78
CA ASN A 382 5.37 3.97 -8.60
C ASN A 382 4.29 4.90 -9.19
N VAL A 383 4.65 6.15 -9.50
CA VAL A 383 3.81 7.16 -10.14
C VAL A 383 4.28 7.35 -11.59
N SER A 384 3.34 7.49 -12.52
CA SER A 384 3.69 7.67 -13.94
C SER A 384 4.60 8.91 -14.15
N GLU A 385 5.57 8.81 -15.06
CA GLU A 385 6.51 9.91 -15.36
C GLU A 385 5.79 11.22 -15.73
N MET A 386 4.67 11.13 -16.44
CA MET A 386 3.87 12.31 -16.81
C MET A 386 3.32 13.01 -15.55
N LYS A 387 2.83 12.24 -14.60
CA LYS A 387 2.34 12.78 -13.31
C LYS A 387 3.48 13.34 -12.47
N VAL A 388 4.60 12.61 -12.37
CA VAL A 388 5.81 13.07 -11.69
C VAL A 388 6.29 14.39 -12.26
N ARG A 389 6.35 14.54 -13.60
CA ARG A 389 6.75 15.79 -14.27
C ARG A 389 5.88 16.98 -13.84
N SER A 390 4.56 16.82 -13.90
CA SER A 390 3.62 17.87 -13.49
C SER A 390 3.76 18.25 -12.01
N VAL A 391 3.97 17.26 -11.13
CA VAL A 391 4.12 17.54 -9.69
C VAL A 391 5.46 18.19 -9.38
N VAL A 392 6.54 17.72 -9.98
CA VAL A 392 7.89 18.28 -9.81
C VAL A 392 7.96 19.74 -10.30
N GLU A 393 7.29 20.07 -11.40
CA GLU A 393 7.20 21.46 -11.88
C GLU A 393 6.53 22.35 -10.82
N LYS A 394 5.39 21.95 -10.28
CA LYS A 394 4.69 22.70 -9.21
C LYS A 394 5.54 22.83 -7.94
N LEU A 395 6.24 21.78 -7.53
CA LEU A 395 7.11 21.82 -6.36
C LEU A 395 8.33 22.72 -6.59
N THR A 396 8.83 22.80 -7.83
CA THR A 396 9.91 23.70 -8.21
C THR A 396 9.44 25.17 -8.21
N GLU A 397 8.26 25.44 -8.76
CA GLU A 397 7.62 26.76 -8.72
C GLU A 397 7.37 27.22 -7.27
N ALA A 398 6.94 26.28 -6.41
CA ALA A 398 6.79 26.53 -4.98
C ALA A 398 8.11 26.73 -4.22
N GLY A 399 9.26 26.54 -4.89
CA GLY A 399 10.59 26.67 -4.30
C GLY A 399 10.95 25.54 -3.31
N LEU A 400 10.27 24.40 -3.36
CA LEU A 400 10.55 23.22 -2.56
C LEU A 400 11.60 22.32 -3.22
N LEU A 401 11.71 22.39 -4.55
CA LEU A 401 12.70 21.65 -5.33
C LEU A 401 13.58 22.62 -6.12
N GLU A 402 14.80 22.16 -6.39
CA GLU A 402 15.74 22.80 -7.31
C GLU A 402 16.14 21.83 -8.42
N THR A 403 16.46 22.38 -9.59
CA THR A 403 16.86 21.61 -10.76
C THR A 403 18.36 21.72 -10.99
N LEU A 404 19.03 20.61 -11.28
CA LEU A 404 20.44 20.57 -11.65
C LEU A 404 20.59 19.93 -13.03
N GLY A 405 21.42 20.53 -13.88
CA GLY A 405 21.68 20.04 -15.25
C GLY A 405 20.66 20.54 -16.28
N ASN A 406 20.97 20.34 -17.58
CA ASN A 406 20.17 20.77 -18.71
C ASN A 406 19.51 19.57 -19.43
N THR A 407 18.27 19.77 -19.89
CA THR A 407 17.46 18.88 -20.76
C THR A 407 17.54 17.38 -20.46
N ARG A 408 18.39 16.60 -21.11
CA ARG A 408 18.45 15.12 -20.98
C ARG A 408 19.12 14.60 -19.69
N GLY A 409 19.84 15.47 -18.97
CA GLY A 409 20.50 15.12 -17.71
C GLY A 409 19.93 15.88 -16.50
N ARG A 410 18.71 16.41 -16.61
CA ARG A 410 18.07 17.14 -15.54
C ARG A 410 17.73 16.22 -14.36
N VAL A 411 18.18 16.61 -13.18
CA VAL A 411 17.87 15.94 -11.93
C VAL A 411 17.31 16.96 -10.94
N TYR A 412 16.60 16.47 -9.96
CA TYR A 412 15.90 17.27 -8.95
C TYR A 412 16.47 16.96 -7.57
N ILE A 413 16.53 18.00 -6.74
CA ILE A 413 16.96 17.95 -5.34
C ILE A 413 16.00 18.75 -4.50
N LEU A 414 15.95 18.48 -3.19
CA LEU A 414 15.26 19.35 -2.26
C LEU A 414 15.97 20.72 -2.19
N SER A 415 15.20 21.80 -2.13
CA SER A 415 15.77 23.14 -2.08
C SER A 415 16.48 23.44 -0.76
N ALA A 416 17.36 24.43 -0.75
CA ALA A 416 18.05 24.90 0.45
C ALA A 416 17.08 25.34 1.56
N LYS A 417 15.88 25.81 1.20
CA LYS A 417 14.83 26.20 2.16
C LYS A 417 14.41 25.06 3.08
N VAL A 418 14.47 23.79 2.60
CA VAL A 418 14.12 22.60 3.39
C VAL A 418 15.11 22.36 4.53
N TYR A 419 16.36 22.74 4.34
CA TYR A 419 17.44 22.38 5.27
C TYR A 419 17.76 23.44 6.31
N HIS A 420 17.23 24.65 6.25
CA HIS A 420 17.54 25.80 7.12
C HIS A 420 19.02 25.98 7.53
N ASP A 421 19.83 24.93 7.32
CA ASP A 421 21.25 24.87 7.59
C ASP A 421 22.02 24.78 6.27
N LYS A 422 22.80 25.83 5.97
CA LYS A 422 23.69 25.85 4.79
C LYS A 422 24.66 24.66 4.78
N ALA A 423 25.02 24.10 5.94
CA ALA A 423 25.90 22.94 6.02
C ALA A 423 25.20 21.65 5.54
N GLY A 424 23.89 21.46 5.79
CA GLY A 424 23.10 20.34 5.26
C GLY A 424 22.95 20.40 3.74
N TYR A 425 22.69 21.61 3.19
CA TYR A 425 22.58 21.85 1.75
C TYR A 425 23.92 21.70 1.03
N VAL A 426 24.98 22.28 1.58
CA VAL A 426 26.37 22.16 1.07
C VAL A 426 26.81 20.70 1.08
N ARG A 427 26.40 19.92 2.09
CA ARG A 427 26.64 18.47 2.11
C ARG A 427 25.97 17.73 0.95
N GLN A 428 24.84 18.15 0.43
CA GLN A 428 24.23 17.56 -0.77
C GLN A 428 24.96 17.91 -2.07
N THR A 429 25.50 19.12 -2.18
CA THR A 429 26.16 19.62 -3.39
C THR A 429 27.67 19.36 -3.41
N ASP A 430 28.35 19.40 -2.27
CA ASP A 430 29.81 19.38 -2.17
C ASP A 430 30.41 18.08 -1.63
N ILE A 431 29.69 17.29 -0.80
CA ILE A 431 30.18 16.00 -0.31
C ILE A 431 30.40 15.00 -1.45
N GLU A 432 29.61 15.04 -2.52
CA GLU A 432 29.86 14.18 -3.67
C GLU A 432 31.22 14.47 -4.32
N LYS A 433 31.63 15.72 -4.43
CA LYS A 433 32.93 16.06 -5.03
C LYS A 433 34.13 15.62 -4.18
N ILE A 434 34.01 15.80 -2.86
CA ILE A 434 35.06 15.36 -1.90
C ILE A 434 35.04 13.81 -1.84
N ARG A 435 33.88 13.19 -1.77
CA ARG A 435 33.73 11.74 -1.75
C ARG A 435 34.13 11.07 -3.05
N TYR A 436 33.82 11.69 -4.22
CA TYR A 436 34.28 11.20 -5.52
C TYR A 436 35.82 11.24 -5.61
N ARG A 437 36.43 12.31 -5.14
CA ARG A 437 37.88 12.41 -5.04
C ARG A 437 38.48 11.28 -4.19
N GLU A 438 37.95 11.09 -2.98
CA GLU A 438 38.43 10.06 -2.05
C GLU A 438 38.24 8.65 -2.61
N LEU A 439 37.08 8.35 -3.22
CA LEU A 439 36.79 7.06 -3.84
C LEU A 439 37.71 6.77 -5.01
N ILE A 440 37.94 7.78 -5.88
CA ILE A 440 38.88 7.63 -7.02
C ILE A 440 40.30 7.42 -6.51
N MET A 441 40.73 8.18 -5.50
CA MET A 441 42.08 8.06 -4.95
C MET A 441 42.30 6.66 -4.30
N ARG A 442 41.30 6.15 -3.56
CA ARG A 442 41.35 4.78 -3.03
C ARG A 442 41.40 3.73 -4.16
N LEU A 443 40.61 3.91 -5.23
CA LEU A 443 40.61 3.01 -6.36
C LEU A 443 42.00 2.98 -7.04
N VAL A 444 42.62 4.16 -7.25
CA VAL A 444 43.98 4.26 -7.81
C VAL A 444 45.03 3.61 -6.89
N GLU A 445 44.88 3.76 -5.59
CA GLU A 445 45.78 3.11 -4.62
C GLU A 445 45.69 1.60 -4.66
N GLN A 446 44.48 1.05 -4.85
CA GLN A 446 44.26 -0.39 -4.96
C GLN A 446 44.67 -0.96 -6.30
N GLN A 447 44.26 -0.34 -7.39
CA GLN A 447 44.46 -0.90 -8.76
C GLN A 447 45.75 -0.40 -9.45
N LYS A 448 46.42 0.62 -8.88
CA LYS A 448 47.59 1.33 -9.42
C LYS A 448 47.30 2.11 -10.70
N ILE A 449 46.51 1.56 -11.60
CA ILE A 449 46.11 2.17 -12.89
C ILE A 449 44.61 2.06 -13.00
N ILE A 450 43.94 3.16 -13.31
CA ILE A 450 42.51 3.18 -13.55
C ILE A 450 42.18 3.84 -14.89
N THR A 451 41.02 3.48 -15.42
CA THR A 451 40.49 4.05 -16.68
C THR A 451 39.25 4.88 -16.43
N ARG A 452 38.79 5.62 -17.44
CA ARG A 452 37.50 6.36 -17.36
C ARG A 452 36.33 5.39 -17.09
N LYS A 453 36.37 4.17 -17.62
CA LYS A 453 35.35 3.14 -17.44
C LYS A 453 35.24 2.71 -15.96
N ASP A 454 36.38 2.60 -15.29
CA ASP A 454 36.40 2.24 -13.87
C ASP A 454 35.77 3.33 -12.99
N VAL A 455 36.00 4.59 -13.33
CA VAL A 455 35.37 5.73 -12.63
C VAL A 455 33.87 5.81 -12.92
N ILE A 456 33.42 5.51 -14.16
CA ILE A 456 31.98 5.44 -14.49
C ILE A 456 31.32 4.35 -13.64
N ASN A 457 31.93 3.18 -13.57
CA ASN A 457 31.39 2.04 -12.81
C ASN A 457 31.40 2.30 -11.29
N LEU A 458 32.45 2.93 -10.76
CA LEU A 458 32.59 3.23 -9.33
C LEU A 458 31.59 4.28 -8.86
N LEU A 459 31.40 5.33 -9.66
CA LEU A 459 30.64 6.52 -9.25
C LEU A 459 29.24 6.58 -9.86
N HIS A 460 28.89 5.64 -10.74
CA HIS A 460 27.65 5.64 -11.53
C HIS A 460 27.35 6.98 -12.24
N VAL A 461 28.40 7.60 -12.79
CA VAL A 461 28.34 8.90 -13.48
C VAL A 461 28.40 8.75 -15.00
N THR A 462 27.96 9.78 -15.73
CA THR A 462 28.07 9.79 -17.20
C THR A 462 29.52 9.85 -17.68
N PRO A 463 29.83 9.37 -18.90
CA PRO A 463 31.19 9.47 -19.46
C PRO A 463 31.76 10.88 -19.47
N SER A 464 30.90 11.90 -19.68
CA SER A 464 31.29 13.31 -19.66
C SER A 464 31.61 13.81 -18.26
N GLN A 465 30.85 13.35 -17.25
CA GLN A 465 31.12 13.67 -15.84
C GLN A 465 32.41 13.01 -15.35
N ALA A 466 32.58 11.72 -15.61
CA ALA A 466 33.83 11.00 -15.28
C ALA A 466 35.08 11.69 -15.89
N TYR A 467 34.98 12.11 -17.16
CA TYR A 467 36.06 12.85 -17.82
C TYR A 467 36.37 14.18 -17.11
N ARG A 468 35.35 14.98 -16.76
CA ARG A 468 35.54 16.24 -16.05
C ARG A 468 36.17 16.07 -14.68
N ILE A 469 35.76 15.04 -13.94
CA ILE A 469 36.31 14.74 -12.61
C ILE A 469 37.78 14.34 -12.74
N LEU A 470 38.11 13.40 -13.63
CA LEU A 470 39.48 12.95 -13.86
C LEU A 470 40.38 14.08 -14.34
N LYS A 471 39.91 14.92 -15.30
CA LYS A 471 40.63 16.08 -15.79
C LYS A 471 40.93 17.10 -14.67
N LYS A 472 40.00 17.27 -13.72
CA LYS A 472 40.19 18.14 -12.56
C LYS A 472 41.27 17.59 -11.61
N LEU A 473 41.24 16.28 -11.34
CA LEU A 473 42.25 15.63 -10.49
C LEU A 473 43.65 15.67 -11.12
N VAL A 474 43.75 15.52 -12.44
CA VAL A 474 45.03 15.72 -13.18
C VAL A 474 45.49 17.16 -13.11
N LYS A 475 44.57 18.14 -13.30
CA LYS A 475 44.91 19.57 -13.19
C LYS A 475 45.37 19.95 -11.77
N ASN A 476 44.84 19.32 -10.75
CA ASN A 476 45.23 19.55 -9.35
C ASN A 476 46.54 18.82 -8.97
N GLY A 477 47.18 18.09 -9.90
CA GLY A 477 48.40 17.34 -9.63
C GLY A 477 48.23 16.07 -8.81
N GLU A 478 46.99 15.59 -8.64
CA GLU A 478 46.67 14.40 -7.85
C GLU A 478 46.80 13.09 -8.65
N LEU A 479 46.54 13.18 -9.95
CA LEU A 479 46.66 12.08 -10.89
C LEU A 479 47.53 12.49 -12.07
N GLU A 480 48.23 11.52 -12.64
CA GLU A 480 48.91 11.61 -13.93
C GLU A 480 48.11 10.84 -14.99
N VAL A 481 48.10 11.34 -16.22
CA VAL A 481 47.43 10.70 -17.33
C VAL A 481 48.46 10.23 -18.37
N SER A 482 48.34 8.97 -18.79
CA SER A 482 49.14 8.39 -19.89
C SER A 482 48.20 7.88 -20.99
N GLY A 483 48.60 8.03 -22.25
CA GLY A 483 47.77 7.66 -23.41
C GLY A 483 46.78 8.74 -23.85
N SER A 484 46.11 8.54 -24.99
CA SER A 484 45.20 9.53 -25.58
C SER A 484 43.77 9.03 -25.67
N THR A 485 42.82 9.94 -25.43
CA THR A 485 41.34 9.89 -25.63
C THR A 485 40.61 8.67 -25.12
N ARG A 486 40.50 7.56 -25.87
CA ARG A 486 39.71 6.36 -25.46
C ARG A 486 40.48 5.40 -24.56
N ASN A 487 41.81 5.38 -24.63
CA ASN A 487 42.68 4.50 -23.86
C ASN A 487 43.47 5.24 -22.78
N ALA A 488 43.01 6.41 -22.33
CA ALA A 488 43.67 7.18 -21.27
C ALA A 488 43.68 6.38 -19.98
N GLN A 489 44.82 6.19 -19.38
CA GLN A 489 45.08 5.58 -18.08
C GLN A 489 45.50 6.64 -17.09
N TYR A 490 45.04 6.49 -15.86
CA TYR A 490 45.30 7.45 -14.79
C TYR A 490 46.01 6.72 -13.65
N THR A 491 47.06 7.32 -13.15
CA THR A 491 47.89 6.82 -12.02
C THR A 491 48.01 7.87 -10.97
N LYS A 492 48.32 7.49 -9.73
CA LYS A 492 48.58 8.44 -8.64
C LYS A 492 49.87 9.20 -8.95
N ASN A 493 49.84 10.53 -8.85
CA ASN A 493 51.04 11.32 -8.97
C ASN A 493 51.98 11.01 -7.79
N LYS A 494 53.26 10.78 -8.08
CA LYS A 494 54.32 10.46 -7.09
C LYS A 494 55.06 11.73 -6.66
N ALA A 495 54.37 12.83 -6.42
CA ALA A 495 54.99 14.02 -5.83
C ALA A 495 55.21 13.86 -4.34
#